data_e5194f770602bd5d3afd2234bdabf230
#
_entry.id   e5194f770602bd5d3afd2234bdabf230
#
_cell.length_a   1.000
_cell.length_b   1.000
_cell.length_c   1.000
_cell.angle_alpha   90.00
_cell.angle_beta   90.00
_cell.angle_gamma   90.00
#
_symmetry.space_group_name_H-M   'P 1'
#
loop_
_entity.id
_entity.type
_entity.pdbx_description
1 polymer ?
#
loop_
_entity_poly.entity_id
_entity_poly.type
_entity_poly.pdbx_seq_one_letter_code
_entity_poly.pdbx_strand_id
1 'polypeptide(L)'
;MRVNLPKVLMLGWEFPPIINGGLGVACHDLSKAMSEHADITMVVPKSSPEFKMKNVNLVGVNNLDPQKYASHNSGQKLPFELKEVPADLNPYYSEKNEGSYTDGNSSFRAEAFNIDNLYGGDVIRKVMQYADITTNLAASLDFDVIHAHDWMTMLAGIKIKQLTGKPLVMHIHSLEVDRSGTDSRGWVYELEKKGMEFADLLIPVSNFTAENIRQYYGIDPGKIAVVHNGSNVVTPFRSERPFQEKTVLFVGRLTRQKGPEKFLDIASRVLETNPDVRFVMAGVGDYFKMLLEKSSYQHIGNRFHLTGFLNQEKLKYLFSVSDVYCMPSVSEPFGLSAVEAAQFGIPCVISKQSGVAEVLSGSLKFDYWDTHKAADYILSLLSDPVLRKKVVDDASENLGRISWDISAKKVMDAYSSKQYI
;
A
#
# COMPACT_ATOMS: atom_id res chain seq x y z
N MET A 1 -36.35 -9.31 -12.07
CA MET A 1 -35.57 -8.32 -12.83
C MET A 1 -34.15 -8.37 -12.32
N ARG A 2 -33.15 -8.65 -13.19
CA ARG A 2 -31.75 -8.46 -12.78
C ARG A 2 -31.56 -6.95 -12.60
N VAL A 3 -31.24 -6.50 -11.40
CA VAL A 3 -30.80 -5.13 -11.17
C VAL A 3 -29.55 -4.96 -12.04
N ASN A 4 -29.56 -4.00 -12.96
CA ASN A 4 -28.35 -3.68 -13.72
C ASN A 4 -27.32 -3.12 -12.73
N LEU A 5 -26.30 -3.91 -12.45
CA LEU A 5 -25.19 -3.46 -11.60
C LEU A 5 -24.38 -2.40 -12.37
N PRO A 6 -23.86 -1.38 -11.69
CA PRO A 6 -22.95 -0.43 -12.31
C PRO A 6 -21.66 -1.13 -12.75
N LYS A 7 -21.10 -0.69 -13.87
CA LYS A 7 -19.89 -1.25 -14.48
C LYS A 7 -18.69 -0.41 -14.14
N VAL A 8 -17.69 -1.01 -13.50
CA VAL A 8 -16.47 -0.34 -13.05
C VAL A 8 -15.27 -0.83 -13.85
N LEU A 9 -14.59 0.07 -14.55
CA LEU A 9 -13.26 -0.19 -15.10
C LEU A 9 -12.22 0.12 -14.03
N MET A 10 -11.68 -0.93 -13.42
CA MET A 10 -10.71 -0.82 -12.33
C MET A 10 -9.28 -1.05 -12.86
N LEU A 11 -8.37 -0.15 -12.54
CA LEU A 11 -6.99 -0.16 -12.98
C LEU A 11 -6.09 -0.45 -11.79
N GLY A 12 -5.42 -1.60 -11.81
CA GLY A 12 -4.49 -2.03 -10.76
C GLY A 12 -3.07 -2.23 -11.30
N TRP A 13 -2.08 -2.22 -10.42
CA TRP A 13 -0.69 -2.52 -10.77
C TRP A 13 -0.26 -3.90 -10.30
N GLU A 14 -0.73 -4.30 -9.12
CA GLU A 14 -0.51 -5.61 -8.52
C GLU A 14 -1.84 -6.34 -8.32
N PHE A 15 -1.86 -7.62 -8.59
CA PHE A 15 -3.02 -8.49 -8.34
C PHE A 15 -2.59 -9.95 -8.20
N PRO A 16 -3.28 -10.79 -7.40
CA PRO A 16 -2.91 -12.19 -7.26
C PRO A 16 -2.82 -12.94 -8.61
N PRO A 17 -1.88 -13.86 -8.75
CA PRO A 17 -0.91 -14.35 -7.75
C PRO A 17 0.35 -13.48 -7.60
N ILE A 18 0.43 -12.33 -8.28
CA ILE A 18 1.60 -11.45 -8.33
C ILE A 18 1.36 -10.26 -7.41
N ILE A 19 1.79 -10.40 -6.16
CA ILE A 19 1.69 -9.37 -5.12
C ILE A 19 3.06 -9.15 -4.48
N ASN A 20 3.51 -7.89 -4.42
CA ASN A 20 4.75 -7.49 -3.76
C ASN A 20 4.51 -6.71 -2.46
N GLY A 21 3.25 -6.29 -2.19
CA GLY A 21 2.95 -5.47 -1.03
C GLY A 21 1.47 -5.29 -0.71
N GLY A 22 1.19 -4.37 0.20
CA GLY A 22 -0.18 -4.08 0.65
C GLY A 22 -1.12 -3.57 -0.44
N LEU A 23 -0.58 -2.95 -1.51
CA LEU A 23 -1.37 -2.46 -2.64
C LEU A 23 -2.11 -3.60 -3.34
N GLY A 24 -1.40 -4.68 -3.67
CA GLY A 24 -2.02 -5.83 -4.36
C GLY A 24 -3.07 -6.52 -3.51
N VAL A 25 -2.85 -6.62 -2.19
CA VAL A 25 -3.84 -7.14 -1.23
C VAL A 25 -5.06 -6.23 -1.20
N ALA A 26 -4.88 -4.92 -1.09
CA ALA A 26 -5.98 -3.96 -1.02
C ALA A 26 -6.80 -3.95 -2.34
N CYS A 27 -6.14 -3.94 -3.50
CA CYS A 27 -6.82 -4.01 -4.80
C CYS A 27 -7.65 -5.29 -4.94
N HIS A 28 -7.09 -6.44 -4.55
CA HIS A 28 -7.78 -7.73 -4.60
C HIS A 28 -9.00 -7.76 -3.68
N ASP A 29 -8.80 -7.46 -2.40
CA ASP A 29 -9.85 -7.65 -1.40
C ASP A 29 -10.97 -6.62 -1.54
N LEU A 30 -10.62 -5.37 -1.92
CA LEU A 30 -11.63 -4.35 -2.24
C LEU A 30 -12.44 -4.73 -3.48
N SER A 31 -11.78 -5.15 -4.59
CA SER A 31 -12.50 -5.55 -5.80
C SER A 31 -13.39 -6.77 -5.56
N LYS A 32 -12.95 -7.71 -4.73
CA LYS A 32 -13.76 -8.85 -4.30
C LYS A 32 -15.01 -8.40 -3.55
N ALA A 33 -14.89 -7.51 -2.59
CA ALA A 33 -16.04 -7.00 -1.85
C ALA A 33 -16.96 -6.15 -2.73
N MET A 34 -16.40 -5.29 -3.60
CA MET A 34 -17.17 -4.48 -4.54
C MET A 34 -17.91 -5.31 -5.59
N SER A 35 -17.42 -6.50 -5.95
CA SER A 35 -18.05 -7.38 -6.96
C SER A 35 -19.43 -7.90 -6.57
N GLU A 36 -19.83 -7.76 -5.33
CA GLU A 36 -21.21 -8.05 -4.91
C GLU A 36 -22.16 -6.86 -5.22
N HIS A 37 -21.62 -5.69 -5.58
CA HIS A 37 -22.36 -4.44 -5.83
C HIS A 37 -22.14 -3.84 -7.22
N ALA A 38 -21.15 -4.34 -7.98
CA ALA A 38 -20.79 -3.83 -9.30
C ALA A 38 -20.22 -4.93 -10.19
N ASP A 39 -20.36 -4.78 -11.51
CA ASP A 39 -19.65 -5.57 -12.50
C ASP A 39 -18.26 -4.94 -12.72
N ILE A 40 -17.21 -5.65 -12.37
CA ILE A 40 -15.84 -5.12 -12.38
C ILE A 40 -15.04 -5.70 -13.54
N THR A 41 -14.46 -4.83 -14.38
CA THR A 41 -13.35 -5.20 -15.25
C THR A 41 -12.06 -4.65 -14.65
N MET A 42 -11.23 -5.55 -14.11
CA MET A 42 -9.92 -5.23 -13.54
C MET A 42 -8.84 -5.41 -14.59
N VAL A 43 -8.12 -4.32 -14.90
CA VAL A 43 -6.96 -4.37 -15.82
C VAL A 43 -5.67 -4.21 -15.01
N VAL A 44 -4.76 -5.14 -15.22
CA VAL A 44 -3.45 -5.19 -14.53
C VAL A 44 -2.32 -5.45 -15.54
N PRO A 45 -1.07 -5.07 -15.25
CA PRO A 45 0.06 -5.37 -16.11
C PRO A 45 0.22 -6.87 -16.38
N LYS A 46 0.06 -7.70 -15.33
CA LYS A 46 0.26 -9.14 -15.42
C LYS A 46 -0.82 -9.89 -14.66
N SER A 47 -1.48 -10.84 -15.33
CA SER A 47 -2.41 -11.78 -14.72
C SER A 47 -2.08 -13.23 -15.12
N SER A 48 -2.51 -14.19 -14.29
CA SER A 48 -2.53 -15.60 -14.66
C SER A 48 -3.90 -15.94 -15.24
N PRO A 49 -3.96 -16.62 -16.40
CA PRO A 49 -5.24 -17.07 -17.01
C PRO A 49 -6.04 -18.03 -16.11
N GLU A 50 -5.36 -18.71 -15.19
CA GLU A 50 -5.97 -19.67 -14.25
C GLU A 50 -6.68 -18.98 -13.08
N PHE A 51 -6.31 -17.73 -12.79
CA PHE A 51 -6.91 -16.97 -11.69
C PHE A 51 -8.29 -16.47 -12.08
N LYS A 52 -9.31 -16.88 -11.34
CA LYS A 52 -10.71 -16.46 -11.54
C LYS A 52 -11.29 -15.92 -10.25
N MET A 53 -12.02 -14.83 -10.35
CA MET A 53 -12.81 -14.24 -9.28
C MET A 53 -14.26 -14.07 -9.75
N LYS A 54 -15.21 -14.40 -8.88
CA LYS A 54 -16.65 -14.23 -9.17
C LYS A 54 -16.96 -12.75 -9.42
N ASN A 55 -17.68 -12.44 -10.49
CA ASN A 55 -18.11 -11.09 -10.90
C ASN A 55 -16.96 -10.09 -11.15
N VAL A 56 -15.74 -10.58 -11.34
CA VAL A 56 -14.59 -9.77 -11.76
C VAL A 56 -13.99 -10.33 -13.03
N ASN A 57 -14.02 -9.55 -14.09
CA ASN A 57 -13.32 -9.85 -15.33
C ASN A 57 -11.87 -9.35 -15.21
N LEU A 58 -10.91 -10.25 -14.97
CA LEU A 58 -9.50 -9.91 -14.83
C LEU A 58 -8.79 -9.95 -16.17
N VAL A 59 -8.24 -8.82 -16.60
CA VAL A 59 -7.51 -8.66 -17.85
C VAL A 59 -6.05 -8.33 -17.56
N GLY A 60 -5.13 -9.22 -17.93
CA GLY A 60 -3.68 -8.95 -17.90
C GLY A 60 -3.21 -8.39 -19.23
N VAL A 61 -2.50 -7.24 -19.19
CA VAL A 61 -1.91 -6.66 -20.40
C VAL A 61 -0.93 -7.63 -21.08
N ASN A 62 -0.24 -8.45 -20.27
CA ASN A 62 0.64 -9.52 -20.77
C ASN A 62 -0.05 -10.58 -21.64
N ASN A 63 -1.37 -10.71 -21.54
CA ASN A 63 -2.17 -11.70 -22.28
C ASN A 63 -2.86 -11.09 -23.52
N LEU A 64 -2.67 -9.80 -23.77
CA LEU A 64 -3.24 -9.10 -24.91
C LEU A 64 -2.31 -9.18 -26.12
N ASP A 65 -2.90 -9.18 -27.33
CA ASP A 65 -2.13 -9.06 -28.57
C ASP A 65 -1.52 -7.65 -28.69
N PRO A 66 -0.18 -7.51 -28.62
CA PRO A 66 0.45 -6.20 -28.67
C PRO A 66 0.16 -5.44 -29.97
N GLN A 67 0.01 -6.14 -31.11
CA GLN A 67 -0.23 -5.51 -32.41
C GLN A 67 -1.63 -4.89 -32.47
N LYS A 68 -2.61 -5.49 -31.82
CA LYS A 68 -3.98 -5.00 -31.79
C LYS A 68 -4.15 -3.75 -30.91
N TYR A 69 -3.40 -3.64 -29.84
CA TYR A 69 -3.59 -2.59 -28.83
C TYR A 69 -2.48 -1.52 -28.77
N ALA A 70 -1.33 -1.73 -29.44
CA ALA A 70 -0.22 -0.76 -29.47
C ALA A 70 -0.36 0.36 -30.49
N SER A 71 -1.23 0.23 -31.52
CA SER A 71 -1.11 1.01 -32.76
C SER A 71 -2.10 2.16 -32.96
N HIS A 72 -3.08 2.40 -32.06
CA HIS A 72 -4.20 3.29 -32.44
C HIS A 72 -4.18 4.69 -31.81
N ASN A 73 -3.41 4.98 -30.77
CA ASN A 73 -3.51 6.27 -30.05
C ASN A 73 -2.17 6.91 -29.61
N SER A 74 -1.08 6.67 -30.35
CA SER A 74 0.23 7.30 -30.06
C SER A 74 0.25 8.84 -30.22
N GLY A 75 -0.87 9.47 -30.51
CA GLY A 75 -1.01 10.91 -30.73
C GLY A 75 -1.81 11.68 -29.67
N GLN A 76 -2.38 11.03 -28.65
CA GLN A 76 -3.05 11.76 -27.57
C GLN A 76 -2.03 12.47 -26.70
N LYS A 77 -1.95 13.79 -26.82
CA LYS A 77 -1.16 14.64 -25.92
C LYS A 77 -1.79 14.61 -24.53
N LEU A 78 -0.97 14.42 -23.51
CA LEU A 78 -1.41 14.65 -22.14
C LEU A 78 -1.92 16.09 -21.98
N PRO A 79 -2.91 16.34 -21.12
CA PRO A 79 -3.42 17.69 -20.86
C PRO A 79 -2.41 18.58 -20.12
N PHE A 80 -1.22 18.07 -19.84
CA PHE A 80 -0.12 18.73 -19.15
C PHE A 80 1.24 18.18 -19.60
N GLU A 81 2.29 18.97 -19.46
CA GLU A 81 3.66 18.52 -19.67
C GLU A 81 4.21 17.88 -18.38
N LEU A 82 4.67 16.63 -18.48
CA LEU A 82 5.52 16.01 -17.46
C LEU A 82 6.95 16.49 -17.74
N LYS A 83 7.46 17.40 -16.92
CA LYS A 83 8.87 17.79 -16.99
C LYS A 83 9.72 16.63 -16.47
N GLU A 84 10.61 16.12 -17.29
CA GLU A 84 11.67 15.24 -16.86
C GLU A 84 12.58 16.03 -15.90
N VAL A 85 12.52 15.71 -14.62
CA VAL A 85 13.50 16.16 -13.66
C VAL A 85 14.51 15.03 -13.53
N PRO A 86 15.81 15.27 -13.85
CA PRO A 86 16.82 14.26 -13.57
C PRO A 86 16.90 14.05 -12.06
N ALA A 87 16.34 12.96 -11.60
CA ALA A 87 16.45 12.53 -10.23
C ALA A 87 16.62 11.02 -10.24
N ASP A 88 17.62 10.53 -9.52
CA ASP A 88 17.81 9.12 -9.21
C ASP A 88 16.67 8.63 -8.29
N LEU A 89 15.47 8.55 -8.83
CA LEU A 89 14.27 8.21 -8.08
C LEU A 89 13.74 6.87 -8.55
N ASN A 90 14.22 5.85 -7.90
CA ASN A 90 13.59 4.54 -7.94
C ASN A 90 12.78 4.38 -6.65
N PRO A 91 11.46 4.59 -6.64
CA PRO A 91 10.63 4.49 -5.44
C PRO A 91 10.64 3.09 -4.81
N TYR A 92 11.23 2.10 -5.51
CA TYR A 92 11.37 0.71 -5.08
C TYR A 92 12.79 0.17 -5.33
N TYR A 93 13.82 1.01 -5.19
CA TYR A 93 15.21 0.66 -5.43
C TYR A 93 15.69 -0.45 -4.51
N SER A 94 16.29 -1.48 -5.08
CA SER A 94 17.21 -2.40 -4.41
C SER A 94 18.55 -2.38 -5.13
N GLU A 95 19.66 -2.33 -4.41
CA GLU A 95 21.05 -2.16 -4.87
C GLU A 95 21.52 -3.15 -5.97
N LYS A 96 20.64 -3.97 -6.53
CA LYS A 96 21.00 -5.01 -7.51
C LYS A 96 20.80 -4.62 -8.98
N ASN A 97 20.35 -3.42 -9.30
CA ASN A 97 20.10 -3.01 -10.68
C ASN A 97 20.82 -1.69 -11.00
N GLU A 98 22.14 -1.73 -11.16
CA GLU A 98 22.90 -0.72 -11.90
C GLU A 98 22.62 -0.91 -13.40
N GLY A 99 21.60 -0.23 -13.93
CA GLY A 99 21.33 -0.11 -15.36
C GLY A 99 21.49 1.34 -15.81
N SER A 100 22.51 1.60 -16.62
CA SER A 100 22.83 2.87 -17.22
C SER A 100 21.66 3.44 -18.02
N TYR A 101 21.30 4.70 -17.75
CA TYR A 101 20.43 5.50 -18.60
C TYR A 101 21.14 5.79 -19.93
N THR A 102 20.58 5.34 -21.05
CA THR A 102 20.94 5.81 -22.38
C THR A 102 19.87 6.75 -22.90
N ASP A 103 20.33 7.85 -23.46
CA ASP A 103 19.62 9.00 -24.01
C ASP A 103 18.41 8.68 -24.89
N GLY A 104 17.40 9.55 -24.77
CA GLY A 104 16.16 9.50 -25.51
C GLY A 104 16.34 9.75 -27.00
N ASN A 105 15.68 9.03 -27.73
CA ASN A 105 15.06 9.09 -29.06
C ASN A 105 15.02 7.68 -29.64
N SER A 106 14.20 6.82 -29.11
CA SER A 106 13.85 5.59 -29.80
C SER A 106 12.35 5.59 -30.11
N SER A 107 12.05 5.63 -31.39
CA SER A 107 10.76 5.27 -31.95
C SER A 107 10.28 3.99 -31.27
N PHE A 108 9.17 4.07 -30.55
CA PHE A 108 8.55 2.90 -29.90
C PHE A 108 8.20 1.85 -30.97
N ARG A 109 9.08 0.86 -31.16
CA ARG A 109 8.69 -0.39 -31.78
C ARG A 109 7.88 -1.17 -30.75
N ALA A 110 6.83 -1.86 -31.22
CA ALA A 110 6.01 -2.76 -30.44
C ALA A 110 6.86 -3.96 -29.93
N GLU A 111 7.69 -3.72 -28.93
CA GLU A 111 8.33 -4.77 -28.17
C GLU A 111 7.30 -5.34 -27.21
N ALA A 112 7.26 -6.67 -27.08
CA ALA A 112 6.41 -7.35 -26.13
C ALA A 112 6.59 -6.73 -24.74
N PHE A 113 5.49 -6.42 -24.07
CA PHE A 113 5.48 -5.85 -22.73
C PHE A 113 6.13 -6.85 -21.76
N ASN A 114 7.42 -6.70 -21.49
CA ASN A 114 8.16 -7.58 -20.60
C ASN A 114 7.94 -7.18 -19.14
N ILE A 115 7.32 -8.08 -18.36
CA ILE A 115 6.85 -7.83 -16.99
C ILE A 115 7.52 -8.76 -15.97
N ASP A 116 8.72 -9.21 -16.21
CA ASP A 116 9.39 -10.10 -15.25
C ASP A 116 9.66 -9.39 -13.90
N ASN A 117 9.79 -8.06 -13.92
CA ASN A 117 9.88 -7.24 -12.73
C ASN A 117 8.94 -6.02 -12.86
N LEU A 118 7.88 -5.95 -12.04
CA LEU A 118 6.94 -4.82 -12.02
C LEU A 118 7.59 -3.51 -11.53
N TYR A 119 8.64 -3.61 -10.73
CA TYR A 119 9.36 -2.51 -10.09
C TYR A 119 10.85 -2.59 -10.44
N GLY A 120 11.26 -1.95 -11.49
CA GLY A 120 12.65 -1.88 -11.92
C GLY A 120 13.03 -0.48 -12.35
N GLY A 121 14.27 -0.27 -12.76
CA GLY A 121 14.74 1.02 -13.27
C GLY A 121 13.96 1.56 -14.48
N ASP A 122 13.15 0.71 -15.13
CA ASP A 122 12.30 1.01 -16.27
C ASP A 122 10.80 1.17 -15.92
N VAL A 123 10.46 1.31 -14.62
CA VAL A 123 9.06 1.39 -14.16
C VAL A 123 8.27 2.51 -14.85
N ILE A 124 8.89 3.66 -15.11
CA ILE A 124 8.25 4.79 -15.80
C ILE A 124 7.84 4.39 -17.22
N ARG A 125 8.75 3.73 -17.97
CA ARG A 125 8.44 3.22 -19.32
C ARG A 125 7.28 2.21 -19.27
N LYS A 126 7.26 1.34 -18.29
CA LYS A 126 6.18 0.35 -18.10
C LYS A 126 4.85 1.04 -17.79
N VAL A 127 4.85 2.08 -16.97
CA VAL A 127 3.65 2.88 -16.67
C VAL A 127 3.11 3.54 -17.94
N MET A 128 3.97 4.10 -18.78
CA MET A 128 3.57 4.68 -20.07
C MET A 128 2.98 3.64 -21.02
N GLN A 129 3.65 2.49 -21.19
CA GLN A 129 3.17 1.39 -22.05
C GLN A 129 1.84 0.81 -21.55
N TYR A 130 1.73 0.60 -20.22
CA TYR A 130 0.48 0.17 -19.59
C TYR A 130 -0.65 1.16 -19.88
N ALA A 131 -0.39 2.46 -19.76
CA ALA A 131 -1.37 3.49 -20.01
C ALA A 131 -1.86 3.46 -21.47
N ASP A 132 -0.97 3.32 -22.44
CA ASP A 132 -1.32 3.29 -23.87
C ASP A 132 -2.16 2.06 -24.22
N ILE A 133 -1.72 0.86 -23.81
CA ILE A 133 -2.41 -0.38 -24.09
C ILE A 133 -3.79 -0.40 -23.40
N THR A 134 -3.86 0.02 -22.15
CA THR A 134 -5.12 0.02 -21.39
C THR A 134 -6.11 1.04 -21.93
N THR A 135 -5.64 2.19 -22.43
CA THR A 135 -6.49 3.19 -23.08
C THR A 135 -7.12 2.64 -24.36
N ASN A 136 -6.33 1.96 -25.17
CA ASN A 136 -6.84 1.33 -26.40
C ASN A 136 -7.84 0.19 -26.11
N LEU A 137 -7.56 -0.61 -25.07
CA LEU A 137 -8.50 -1.62 -24.58
C LEU A 137 -9.81 -0.99 -24.13
N ALA A 138 -9.76 0.07 -23.35
CA ALA A 138 -10.93 0.76 -22.78
C ALA A 138 -11.89 1.28 -23.85
N ALA A 139 -11.40 1.63 -25.05
CA ALA A 139 -12.23 2.05 -26.18
C ALA A 139 -13.24 0.99 -26.63
N SER A 140 -12.98 -0.29 -26.34
CA SER A 140 -13.85 -1.43 -26.69
C SER A 140 -14.68 -1.95 -25.51
N LEU A 141 -14.54 -1.36 -24.32
CA LEU A 141 -15.24 -1.79 -23.12
C LEU A 141 -16.43 -0.87 -22.81
N ASP A 142 -17.43 -1.44 -22.17
CA ASP A 142 -18.57 -0.71 -21.63
C ASP A 142 -18.44 -0.59 -20.11
N PHE A 143 -18.38 0.66 -19.60
CA PHE A 143 -18.25 0.96 -18.18
C PHE A 143 -18.82 2.34 -17.87
N ASP A 144 -19.18 2.55 -16.60
CA ASP A 144 -19.76 3.79 -16.08
C ASP A 144 -18.72 4.69 -15.43
N VAL A 145 -17.73 4.10 -14.73
CA VAL A 145 -16.72 4.81 -13.96
C VAL A 145 -15.34 4.17 -14.13
N ILE A 146 -14.30 5.01 -14.15
CA ILE A 146 -12.89 4.60 -14.13
C ILE A 146 -12.39 4.69 -12.69
N HIS A 147 -11.83 3.62 -12.15
CA HIS A 147 -11.26 3.58 -10.80
C HIS A 147 -9.78 3.17 -10.85
N ALA A 148 -8.89 4.12 -10.68
CA ALA A 148 -7.44 3.92 -10.77
C ALA A 148 -6.81 3.83 -9.38
N HIS A 149 -5.90 2.86 -9.17
CA HIS A 149 -5.19 2.63 -7.90
C HIS A 149 -3.74 3.10 -7.97
N ASP A 150 -3.40 4.11 -7.20
CA ASP A 150 -2.07 4.72 -7.06
C ASP A 150 -1.46 5.27 -8.37
N TRP A 151 -0.31 5.92 -8.24
CA TRP A 151 0.35 6.68 -9.32
C TRP A 151 0.64 5.87 -10.59
N MET A 152 0.92 4.58 -10.47
CA MET A 152 1.25 3.73 -11.61
C MET A 152 0.09 3.54 -12.58
N THR A 153 -1.15 3.76 -12.14
CA THR A 153 -2.36 3.64 -12.97
C THR A 153 -2.99 4.99 -13.32
N MET A 154 -2.53 6.08 -12.68
CA MET A 154 -3.09 7.43 -12.89
C MET A 154 -3.02 7.87 -14.34
N LEU A 155 -1.90 7.62 -15.02
CA LEU A 155 -1.73 8.01 -16.43
C LEU A 155 -2.74 7.31 -17.34
N ALA A 156 -2.99 6.02 -17.11
CA ALA A 156 -4.03 5.27 -17.83
C ALA A 156 -5.41 5.87 -17.57
N GLY A 157 -5.74 6.12 -16.29
CA GLY A 157 -7.01 6.73 -15.90
C GLY A 157 -7.27 8.07 -16.59
N ILE A 158 -6.25 8.95 -16.64
CA ILE A 158 -6.33 10.25 -17.30
C ILE A 158 -6.61 10.09 -18.80
N LYS A 159 -5.84 9.24 -19.51
CA LYS A 159 -6.01 9.01 -20.95
C LYS A 159 -7.38 8.41 -21.28
N ILE A 160 -7.85 7.46 -20.46
CA ILE A 160 -9.18 6.85 -20.65
C ILE A 160 -10.29 7.88 -20.43
N LYS A 161 -10.19 8.72 -19.38
CA LYS A 161 -11.14 9.82 -19.16
C LYS A 161 -11.18 10.79 -20.33
N GLN A 162 -10.03 11.17 -20.88
CA GLN A 162 -9.98 12.03 -22.07
C GLN A 162 -10.63 11.40 -23.29
N LEU A 163 -10.45 10.07 -23.47
CA LEU A 163 -11.02 9.35 -24.59
C LEU A 163 -12.53 9.19 -24.49
N THR A 164 -13.04 8.88 -23.28
CA THR A 164 -14.42 8.39 -23.08
C THR A 164 -15.34 9.41 -22.44
N GLY A 165 -14.79 10.45 -21.80
CA GLY A 165 -15.55 11.41 -20.99
C GLY A 165 -16.10 10.84 -19.68
N LYS A 166 -15.82 9.56 -19.37
CA LYS A 166 -16.31 8.91 -18.15
C LYS A 166 -15.60 9.45 -16.89
N PRO A 167 -16.30 9.51 -15.74
CA PRO A 167 -15.72 9.99 -14.49
C PRO A 167 -14.53 9.15 -14.06
N LEU A 168 -13.50 9.83 -13.53
CA LEU A 168 -12.27 9.24 -13.03
C LEU A 168 -12.20 9.36 -11.52
N VAL A 169 -12.13 8.23 -10.85
CA VAL A 169 -11.87 8.09 -9.42
C VAL A 169 -10.45 7.60 -9.21
N MET A 170 -9.69 8.26 -8.35
CA MET A 170 -8.36 7.81 -7.96
C MET A 170 -8.34 7.36 -6.51
N HIS A 171 -8.00 6.10 -6.29
CA HIS A 171 -7.81 5.51 -4.98
C HIS A 171 -6.35 5.63 -4.56
N ILE A 172 -6.09 6.32 -3.46
CA ILE A 172 -4.75 6.67 -3.03
C ILE A 172 -4.36 5.79 -1.84
N HIS A 173 -3.50 4.81 -2.10
CA HIS A 173 -2.97 3.89 -1.08
C HIS A 173 -1.65 4.39 -0.49
N SER A 174 -0.88 5.16 -1.24
CA SER A 174 0.33 5.83 -0.77
C SER A 174 0.72 6.99 -1.69
N LEU A 175 1.46 7.94 -1.13
CA LEU A 175 1.93 9.12 -1.84
C LEU A 175 3.47 9.15 -1.92
N GLU A 176 4.01 9.89 -2.87
CA GLU A 176 5.45 10.10 -2.96
C GLU A 176 6.01 10.76 -1.70
N VAL A 177 5.27 11.69 -1.10
CA VAL A 177 5.67 12.33 0.17
C VAL A 177 5.76 11.34 1.33
N ASP A 178 5.00 10.25 1.31
CA ASP A 178 5.12 9.18 2.32
C ASP A 178 6.41 8.37 2.12
N ARG A 179 6.76 8.08 0.86
CA ARG A 179 7.91 7.23 0.48
C ARG A 179 9.23 7.99 0.58
N SER A 180 9.31 9.16 -0.02
CA SER A 180 10.55 9.91 -0.23
C SER A 180 10.70 11.11 0.68
N GLY A 181 9.64 11.51 1.40
CA GLY A 181 9.60 12.66 2.30
C GLY A 181 8.89 13.87 1.71
N THR A 182 8.54 14.80 2.60
CA THR A 182 7.68 15.96 2.30
C THR A 182 8.28 16.95 1.29
N ASP A 183 9.58 16.92 1.08
CA ASP A 183 10.30 17.83 0.16
C ASP A 183 10.52 17.21 -1.23
N SER A 184 10.11 15.97 -1.42
CA SER A 184 10.24 15.29 -2.72
C SER A 184 9.38 15.96 -3.79
N ARG A 185 9.98 16.27 -4.95
CA ARG A 185 9.34 16.94 -6.10
C ARG A 185 9.75 16.28 -7.42
N GLY A 186 9.94 14.97 -7.40
CA GLY A 186 10.30 14.19 -8.58
C GLY A 186 9.12 13.92 -9.52
N TRP A 187 9.37 13.13 -10.56
CA TRP A 187 8.41 12.77 -11.59
C TRP A 187 7.13 12.10 -11.01
N VAL A 188 7.29 11.23 -10.01
CA VAL A 188 6.15 10.55 -9.37
C VAL A 188 5.26 11.57 -8.66
N TYR A 189 5.86 12.51 -7.91
CA TYR A 189 5.12 13.59 -7.25
C TYR A 189 4.31 14.43 -8.26
N GLU A 190 4.93 14.81 -9.38
CA GLU A 190 4.26 15.61 -10.40
C GLU A 190 3.12 14.83 -11.06
N LEU A 191 3.31 13.53 -11.32
CA LEU A 191 2.24 12.68 -11.85
C LEU A 191 1.09 12.53 -10.86
N GLU A 192 1.40 12.28 -9.58
CA GLU A 192 0.39 12.21 -8.52
C GLU A 192 -0.40 13.51 -8.43
N LYS A 193 0.30 14.66 -8.41
CA LYS A 193 -0.33 15.98 -8.34
C LYS A 193 -1.27 16.22 -9.52
N LYS A 194 -0.77 16.05 -10.74
CA LYS A 194 -1.55 16.23 -11.97
C LYS A 194 -2.68 15.23 -12.07
N GLY A 195 -2.45 13.98 -11.67
CA GLY A 195 -3.48 12.96 -11.63
C GLY A 195 -4.62 13.34 -10.70
N MET A 196 -4.32 13.76 -9.48
CA MET A 196 -5.30 14.19 -8.49
C MET A 196 -6.05 15.47 -8.90
N GLU A 197 -5.35 16.45 -9.51
CA GLU A 197 -5.99 17.65 -10.09
C GLU A 197 -7.04 17.27 -11.15
N PHE A 198 -6.73 16.27 -12.00
CA PHE A 198 -7.55 15.84 -13.13
C PHE A 198 -8.69 14.88 -12.74
N ALA A 199 -8.58 14.18 -11.64
CA ALA A 199 -9.61 13.28 -11.13
C ALA A 199 -10.89 14.04 -10.73
N ASP A 200 -12.03 13.37 -10.84
CA ASP A 200 -13.33 13.86 -10.36
C ASP A 200 -13.52 13.59 -8.87
N LEU A 201 -12.95 12.46 -8.39
CA LEU A 201 -13.03 12.03 -7.00
C LEU A 201 -11.72 11.39 -6.58
N LEU A 202 -11.29 11.68 -5.36
CA LEU A 202 -10.16 11.02 -4.70
C LEU A 202 -10.66 10.20 -3.51
N ILE A 203 -10.18 8.98 -3.42
CA ILE A 203 -10.48 8.07 -2.30
C ILE A 203 -9.16 7.73 -1.60
N PRO A 204 -8.67 8.56 -0.65
CA PRO A 204 -7.56 8.20 0.20
C PRO A 204 -7.96 7.17 1.25
N VAL A 205 -7.02 6.29 1.62
CA VAL A 205 -7.23 5.17 2.55
C VAL A 205 -7.31 5.59 4.02
N SER A 206 -7.13 6.87 4.34
CA SER A 206 -7.23 7.42 5.70
C SER A 206 -7.38 8.95 5.68
N ASN A 207 -7.82 9.53 6.81
CA ASN A 207 -7.79 10.99 7.00
C ASN A 207 -6.35 11.51 7.01
N PHE A 208 -5.40 10.72 7.54
CA PHE A 208 -3.97 11.04 7.48
C PHE A 208 -3.49 11.22 6.03
N THR A 209 -3.85 10.30 5.13
CA THR A 209 -3.54 10.43 3.70
C THR A 209 -4.28 11.62 3.06
N ALA A 210 -5.55 11.84 3.41
CA ALA A 210 -6.32 12.98 2.92
C ALA A 210 -5.69 14.32 3.32
N GLU A 211 -5.17 14.42 4.55
CA GLU A 211 -4.46 15.62 5.01
C GLU A 211 -3.15 15.83 4.25
N ASN A 212 -2.38 14.76 3.98
CA ASN A 212 -1.18 14.83 3.16
C ASN A 212 -1.49 15.30 1.72
N ILE A 213 -2.59 14.83 1.12
CA ILE A 213 -3.05 15.28 -0.20
C ILE A 213 -3.34 16.78 -0.18
N ARG A 214 -4.07 17.25 0.83
CA ARG A 214 -4.42 18.65 0.99
C ARG A 214 -3.18 19.53 1.21
N GLN A 215 -2.33 19.12 2.14
CA GLN A 215 -1.18 19.93 2.59
C GLN A 215 -0.06 19.98 1.54
N TYR A 216 0.29 18.85 0.95
CA TYR A 216 1.48 18.76 0.10
C TYR A 216 1.18 18.85 -1.39
N TYR A 217 -0.05 18.54 -1.81
CA TYR A 217 -0.45 18.61 -3.23
C TYR A 217 -1.42 19.76 -3.52
N GLY A 218 -2.02 20.36 -2.50
CA GLY A 218 -2.91 21.52 -2.65
C GLY A 218 -4.26 21.18 -3.31
N ILE A 219 -4.76 19.97 -3.15
CA ILE A 219 -6.00 19.50 -3.77
C ILE A 219 -7.23 19.97 -2.99
N ASP A 220 -8.27 20.34 -3.72
CA ASP A 220 -9.57 20.74 -3.16
C ASP A 220 -10.20 19.63 -2.29
N PRO A 221 -10.49 19.89 -1.00
CA PRO A 221 -11.16 18.94 -0.13
C PRO A 221 -12.51 18.44 -0.65
N GLY A 222 -13.21 19.24 -1.47
CA GLY A 222 -14.48 18.86 -2.09
C GLY A 222 -14.41 17.67 -3.05
N LYS A 223 -13.20 17.30 -3.47
CA LYS A 223 -12.94 16.11 -4.28
C LYS A 223 -12.58 14.87 -3.45
N ILE A 224 -12.47 14.96 -2.13
CA ILE A 224 -11.92 13.91 -1.28
C ILE A 224 -13.03 13.19 -0.52
N ALA A 225 -13.09 11.88 -0.65
CA ALA A 225 -13.94 10.98 0.14
C ALA A 225 -13.08 9.90 0.79
N VAL A 226 -12.87 9.97 2.10
CA VAL A 226 -12.02 9.01 2.81
C VAL A 226 -12.69 7.65 2.94
N VAL A 227 -12.01 6.60 2.47
CA VAL A 227 -12.43 5.22 2.67
C VAL A 227 -11.28 4.42 3.26
N HIS A 228 -11.38 4.06 4.53
CA HIS A 228 -10.37 3.23 5.19
C HIS A 228 -10.29 1.86 4.55
N ASN A 229 -9.08 1.30 4.46
CA ASN A 229 -8.90 -0.09 4.06
C ASN A 229 -9.64 -1.04 5.01
N GLY A 230 -10.15 -2.12 4.45
CA GLY A 230 -10.69 -3.22 5.21
C GLY A 230 -9.61 -4.18 5.68
N SER A 231 -10.05 -5.22 6.37
CA SER A 231 -9.22 -6.38 6.72
C SER A 231 -10.05 -7.65 6.60
N ASN A 232 -9.41 -8.74 6.22
CA ASN A 232 -10.03 -10.06 6.26
C ASN A 232 -10.02 -10.57 7.70
N VAL A 233 -11.10 -11.25 8.10
CA VAL A 233 -11.14 -11.86 9.42
C VAL A 233 -10.13 -13.01 9.49
N VAL A 234 -9.24 -12.94 10.47
CA VAL A 234 -8.28 -14.00 10.77
C VAL A 234 -8.74 -14.72 12.03
N THR A 235 -8.82 -16.05 11.99
CA THR A 235 -8.99 -16.84 13.19
C THR A 235 -7.67 -16.89 13.94
N PRO A 236 -7.55 -16.22 15.10
CA PRO A 236 -6.31 -16.21 15.85
C PRO A 236 -6.01 -17.59 16.42
N PHE A 237 -4.74 -17.93 16.48
CA PHE A 237 -4.24 -19.13 17.16
C PHE A 237 -2.99 -18.76 17.96
N ARG A 238 -2.62 -19.61 18.92
CA ARG A 238 -1.36 -19.48 19.64
C ARG A 238 -0.51 -20.70 19.33
N SER A 239 0.74 -20.44 18.95
CA SER A 239 1.74 -21.49 18.71
C SER A 239 2.64 -21.64 19.93
N GLU A 240 3.31 -22.80 20.01
CA GLU A 240 4.40 -23.00 20.94
C GLU A 240 5.52 -22.01 20.62
N ARG A 241 6.06 -21.37 21.67
CA ARG A 241 7.09 -20.34 21.53
C ARG A 241 8.47 -21.00 21.39
N PRO A 242 9.28 -20.56 20.45
CA PRO A 242 10.66 -21.08 20.30
C PRO A 242 11.58 -20.52 21.38
N PHE A 243 11.18 -19.45 22.09
CA PHE A 243 11.94 -18.78 23.14
C PHE A 243 11.06 -18.51 24.37
N GLN A 244 11.69 -18.44 25.54
CA GLN A 244 11.01 -18.08 26.78
C GLN A 244 10.77 -16.58 26.92
N GLU A 245 11.64 -15.80 26.31
CA GLU A 245 11.62 -14.33 26.36
C GLU A 245 10.39 -13.76 25.67
N LYS A 246 9.95 -12.58 26.12
CA LYS A 246 8.89 -11.82 25.48
C LYS A 246 9.33 -11.27 24.13
N THR A 247 8.44 -11.29 23.15
CA THR A 247 8.75 -10.91 21.78
C THR A 247 8.02 -9.65 21.36
N VAL A 248 8.77 -8.64 20.91
CA VAL A 248 8.27 -7.42 20.26
C VAL A 248 8.46 -7.56 18.75
N LEU A 249 7.38 -7.42 17.99
CA LEU A 249 7.35 -7.66 16.55
C LEU A 249 7.17 -6.37 15.76
N PHE A 250 7.96 -6.23 14.70
CA PHE A 250 7.79 -5.29 13.60
C PHE A 250 7.55 -6.08 12.30
N VAL A 251 6.61 -5.64 11.46
CA VAL A 251 6.36 -6.22 10.14
C VAL A 251 6.26 -5.11 9.10
N GLY A 252 7.09 -5.17 8.07
CA GLY A 252 7.02 -4.22 6.97
C GLY A 252 8.28 -4.17 6.12
N ARG A 253 8.21 -3.42 5.01
CA ARG A 253 9.40 -3.14 4.20
C ARG A 253 10.42 -2.33 5.02
N LEU A 254 11.69 -2.65 4.87
CA LEU A 254 12.76 -1.94 5.60
C LEU A 254 13.18 -0.68 4.82
N THR A 255 12.27 0.28 4.78
CA THR A 255 12.43 1.58 4.11
C THR A 255 12.25 2.72 5.12
N ARG A 256 12.72 3.94 4.76
CA ARG A 256 12.55 5.14 5.59
C ARG A 256 11.11 5.31 6.08
N GLN A 257 10.13 5.10 5.21
CA GLN A 257 8.70 5.24 5.49
C GLN A 257 8.25 4.44 6.71
N LYS A 258 8.72 3.20 6.83
CA LYS A 258 8.31 2.26 7.90
C LYS A 258 9.06 2.46 9.21
N GLY A 259 10.11 3.28 9.22
CA GLY A 259 10.87 3.61 10.43
C GLY A 259 11.63 2.46 11.09
N PRO A 260 12.32 1.57 10.32
CA PRO A 260 13.02 0.44 10.92
C PRO A 260 14.17 0.87 11.85
N GLU A 261 14.80 2.03 11.60
CA GLU A 261 15.79 2.60 12.54
C GLU A 261 15.16 2.99 13.87
N LYS A 262 13.93 3.53 13.83
CA LYS A 262 13.19 3.88 15.05
C LYS A 262 12.89 2.66 15.89
N PHE A 263 12.54 1.53 15.22
CA PHE A 263 12.34 0.26 15.92
C PHE A 263 13.64 -0.24 16.57
N LEU A 264 14.78 -0.09 15.91
CA LEU A 264 16.09 -0.44 16.49
C LEU A 264 16.42 0.46 17.70
N ASP A 265 16.19 1.78 17.59
CA ASP A 265 16.41 2.71 18.69
C ASP A 265 15.50 2.40 19.90
N ILE A 266 14.23 2.04 19.64
CA ILE A 266 13.28 1.57 20.66
C ILE A 266 13.78 0.26 21.31
N ALA A 267 14.27 -0.67 20.51
CA ALA A 267 14.82 -1.95 20.99
C ALA A 267 15.99 -1.73 21.95
N SER A 268 16.96 -0.88 21.60
CA SER A 268 18.09 -0.55 22.48
C SER A 268 17.61 -0.04 23.83
N ARG A 269 16.66 0.90 23.86
CA ARG A 269 16.13 1.49 25.11
C ARG A 269 15.40 0.48 25.99
N VAL A 270 14.58 -0.39 25.37
CA VAL A 270 13.89 -1.45 26.12
C VAL A 270 14.89 -2.41 26.73
N LEU A 271 15.91 -2.82 25.95
CA LEU A 271 16.93 -3.79 26.40
C LEU A 271 17.86 -3.25 27.49
N GLU A 272 18.06 -1.91 27.57
CA GLU A 272 18.75 -1.27 28.71
C GLU A 272 18.01 -1.51 30.04
N THR A 273 16.65 -1.57 30.00
CA THR A 273 15.81 -1.74 31.19
C THR A 273 15.43 -3.21 31.42
N ASN A 274 15.14 -3.94 30.36
CA ASN A 274 14.71 -5.34 30.40
C ASN A 274 15.48 -6.16 29.35
N PRO A 275 16.57 -6.84 29.70
CA PRO A 275 17.36 -7.62 28.77
C PRO A 275 16.68 -8.94 28.30
N ASP A 276 15.57 -9.36 28.96
CA ASP A 276 14.83 -10.57 28.65
C ASP A 276 13.69 -10.34 27.66
N VAL A 277 13.93 -9.44 26.68
CA VAL A 277 13.03 -9.17 25.57
C VAL A 277 13.72 -9.47 24.24
N ARG A 278 13.00 -10.05 23.29
CA ARG A 278 13.44 -10.23 21.90
C ARG A 278 12.72 -9.28 20.98
N PHE A 279 13.48 -8.70 20.08
CA PHE A 279 12.96 -7.87 19.01
C PHE A 279 13.07 -8.63 17.70
N VAL A 280 11.96 -8.77 16.99
CA VAL A 280 11.91 -9.46 15.69
C VAL A 280 11.40 -8.48 14.63
N MET A 281 12.20 -8.29 13.61
CA MET A 281 11.87 -7.43 12.47
C MET A 281 11.70 -8.30 11.23
N ALA A 282 10.46 -8.39 10.73
CA ALA A 282 10.11 -9.18 9.55
C ALA A 282 9.94 -8.28 8.33
N GLY A 283 10.77 -8.50 7.32
CA GLY A 283 10.74 -7.76 6.05
C GLY A 283 12.10 -7.64 5.39
N VAL A 284 12.09 -7.06 4.20
CA VAL A 284 13.27 -6.73 3.40
C VAL A 284 13.20 -5.28 2.93
N GLY A 285 14.33 -4.70 2.55
CA GLY A 285 14.44 -3.34 2.04
C GLY A 285 15.85 -2.79 2.20
N ASP A 286 16.05 -1.56 1.75
CA ASP A 286 17.36 -0.92 1.64
C ASP A 286 18.08 -0.74 2.99
N TYR A 287 17.31 -0.70 4.07
CA TYR A 287 17.86 -0.54 5.43
C TYR A 287 18.42 -1.84 6.04
N PHE A 288 18.25 -3.00 5.39
CA PHE A 288 18.60 -4.29 5.98
C PHE A 288 20.06 -4.36 6.44
N LYS A 289 21.01 -3.99 5.55
CA LYS A 289 22.44 -4.02 5.84
C LYS A 289 22.80 -3.06 6.98
N MET A 290 22.34 -1.83 6.89
CA MET A 290 22.59 -0.80 7.90
C MET A 290 22.05 -1.20 9.29
N LEU A 291 20.85 -1.81 9.35
CA LEU A 291 20.27 -2.31 10.60
C LEU A 291 21.10 -3.44 11.22
N LEU A 292 21.62 -4.35 10.39
CA LEU A 292 22.50 -5.42 10.86
C LEU A 292 23.79 -4.87 11.47
N GLU A 293 24.43 -3.91 10.79
CA GLU A 293 25.66 -3.26 11.27
C GLU A 293 25.39 -2.46 12.55
N LYS A 294 24.31 -1.66 12.58
CA LYS A 294 23.95 -0.82 13.73
C LYS A 294 23.56 -1.65 14.96
N SER A 295 22.81 -2.75 14.80
CA SER A 295 22.45 -3.64 15.90
C SER A 295 23.66 -4.34 16.51
N SER A 296 24.64 -4.70 15.67
CA SER A 296 25.93 -5.25 16.14
C SER A 296 26.74 -4.21 16.91
N TYR A 297 26.84 -2.99 16.40
CA TYR A 297 27.54 -1.88 17.06
C TYR A 297 26.93 -1.53 18.43
N GLN A 298 25.62 -1.60 18.54
CA GLN A 298 24.86 -1.38 19.78
C GLN A 298 24.89 -2.57 20.74
N HIS A 299 25.56 -3.67 20.38
CA HIS A 299 25.69 -4.90 21.19
C HIS A 299 24.35 -5.59 21.52
N ILE A 300 23.30 -5.37 20.73
CA ILE A 300 21.98 -6.00 20.90
C ILE A 300 21.67 -7.11 19.89
N GLY A 301 22.64 -7.50 19.06
CA GLY A 301 22.42 -8.47 17.99
C GLY A 301 21.96 -9.86 18.46
N ASN A 302 22.20 -10.23 19.72
CA ASN A 302 21.69 -11.45 20.33
C ASN A 302 20.20 -11.38 20.72
N ARG A 303 19.61 -10.20 20.74
CA ARG A 303 18.21 -9.93 21.10
C ARG A 303 17.41 -9.27 19.97
N PHE A 304 18.07 -8.85 18.89
CA PHE A 304 17.47 -8.19 17.74
C PHE A 304 17.64 -9.06 16.48
N HIS A 305 16.52 -9.52 15.92
CA HIS A 305 16.51 -10.51 14.85
C HIS A 305 15.86 -9.97 13.59
N LEU A 306 16.59 -10.00 12.48
CA LEU A 306 16.12 -9.70 11.13
C LEU A 306 15.76 -11.00 10.41
N THR A 307 14.49 -11.22 10.07
CA THR A 307 14.05 -12.49 9.47
C THR A 307 14.16 -12.52 7.94
N GLY A 308 14.29 -11.35 7.32
CA GLY A 308 14.07 -11.23 5.89
C GLY A 308 12.58 -11.34 5.51
N PHE A 309 12.31 -11.60 4.22
CA PHE A 309 10.96 -11.80 3.72
C PHE A 309 10.34 -13.09 4.27
N LEU A 310 9.08 -12.99 4.69
CA LEU A 310 8.30 -14.12 5.14
C LEU A 310 7.02 -14.25 4.30
N ASN A 311 6.65 -15.50 3.99
CA ASN A 311 5.35 -15.79 3.41
C ASN A 311 4.23 -15.65 4.46
N GLN A 312 2.98 -15.68 4.03
CA GLN A 312 1.81 -15.50 4.89
C GLN A 312 1.74 -16.50 6.05
N GLU A 313 2.12 -17.75 5.84
CA GLU A 313 2.09 -18.80 6.87
C GLU A 313 3.09 -18.48 7.99
N LYS A 314 4.34 -18.19 7.63
CA LYS A 314 5.41 -17.81 8.59
C LYS A 314 5.09 -16.51 9.30
N LEU A 315 4.46 -15.56 8.61
CA LEU A 315 4.04 -14.30 9.21
C LEU A 315 2.95 -14.50 10.26
N LYS A 316 1.93 -15.32 9.96
CA LYS A 316 0.90 -15.72 10.94
C LYS A 316 1.52 -16.44 12.15
N TYR A 317 2.52 -17.29 11.93
CA TYR A 317 3.26 -17.91 13.03
C TYR A 317 3.94 -16.86 13.91
N LEU A 318 4.63 -15.86 13.32
CA LEU A 318 5.23 -14.77 14.12
C LEU A 318 4.19 -13.98 14.92
N PHE A 319 3.05 -13.64 14.34
CA PHE A 319 1.97 -13.03 15.09
C PHE A 319 1.52 -13.93 16.25
N SER A 320 1.39 -15.25 16.03
CA SER A 320 0.90 -16.18 17.06
C SER A 320 1.82 -16.32 18.28
N VAL A 321 3.12 -15.99 18.15
CA VAL A 321 4.12 -16.10 19.23
C VAL A 321 4.54 -14.74 19.81
N SER A 322 4.06 -13.63 19.27
CA SER A 322 4.46 -12.27 19.67
C SER A 322 3.63 -11.74 20.85
N ASP A 323 4.27 -10.89 21.67
CA ASP A 323 3.66 -10.28 22.86
C ASP A 323 3.23 -8.83 22.65
N VAL A 324 3.99 -8.07 21.87
CA VAL A 324 3.71 -6.67 21.53
C VAL A 324 4.02 -6.45 20.05
N TYR A 325 3.17 -5.72 19.35
CA TYR A 325 3.44 -5.24 18.01
C TYR A 325 3.83 -3.77 18.04
N CYS A 326 4.92 -3.41 17.36
CA CYS A 326 5.38 -2.03 17.29
C CYS A 326 5.52 -1.56 15.85
N MET A 327 4.85 -0.44 15.51
CA MET A 327 4.89 0.17 14.18
C MET A 327 5.32 1.63 14.28
N PRO A 328 6.63 1.94 14.23
CA PRO A 328 7.17 3.28 14.38
C PRO A 328 7.29 4.00 13.02
N SER A 329 6.31 3.84 12.16
CA SER A 329 6.32 4.40 10.80
C SER A 329 6.41 5.92 10.83
N VAL A 330 7.28 6.47 9.96
CA VAL A 330 7.43 7.92 9.75
C VAL A 330 6.20 8.48 9.04
N SER A 331 5.65 7.72 8.10
CA SER A 331 4.42 8.03 7.38
C SER A 331 3.76 6.73 6.93
N GLU A 332 2.61 6.39 7.48
CA GLU A 332 1.91 5.16 7.19
C GLU A 332 0.50 5.48 6.67
N PRO A 333 0.24 5.36 5.38
CA PRO A 333 -1.08 5.68 4.81
C PRO A 333 -2.22 4.94 5.50
N PHE A 334 -2.05 3.64 5.81
CA PHE A 334 -3.00 2.90 6.60
C PHE A 334 -2.34 2.05 7.68
N GLY A 335 -1.74 0.88 7.36
CA GLY A 335 -1.06 0.02 8.32
C GLY A 335 -1.79 -1.31 8.57
N LEU A 336 -2.04 -2.09 7.52
CA LEU A 336 -2.73 -3.39 7.58
C LEU A 336 -2.08 -4.36 8.58
N SER A 337 -0.74 -4.37 8.68
CA SER A 337 -0.02 -5.25 9.62
C SER A 337 -0.34 -4.99 11.10
N ALA A 338 -0.71 -3.75 11.47
CA ALA A 338 -1.18 -3.46 12.82
C ALA A 338 -2.60 -4.01 13.06
N VAL A 339 -3.47 -4.00 12.05
CA VAL A 339 -4.79 -4.64 12.12
C VAL A 339 -4.65 -6.15 12.26
N GLU A 340 -3.75 -6.77 11.46
CA GLU A 340 -3.44 -8.20 11.57
C GLU A 340 -2.93 -8.57 12.97
N ALA A 341 -1.99 -7.79 13.53
CA ALA A 341 -1.51 -7.99 14.90
C ALA A 341 -2.63 -7.90 15.93
N ALA A 342 -3.51 -6.91 15.83
CA ALA A 342 -4.66 -6.75 16.71
C ALA A 342 -5.63 -7.94 16.61
N GLN A 343 -5.85 -8.51 15.43
CA GLN A 343 -6.67 -9.71 15.24
C GLN A 343 -6.09 -10.94 15.95
N PHE A 344 -4.76 -11.03 16.11
CA PHE A 344 -4.09 -12.05 16.92
C PHE A 344 -4.13 -11.75 18.44
N GLY A 345 -4.81 -10.69 18.85
CA GLY A 345 -4.87 -10.28 20.26
C GLY A 345 -3.52 -9.78 20.78
N ILE A 346 -2.73 -9.14 19.91
CA ILE A 346 -1.44 -8.55 20.27
C ILE A 346 -1.67 -7.06 20.54
N PRO A 347 -1.29 -6.53 21.71
CA PRO A 347 -1.37 -5.09 21.97
C PRO A 347 -0.43 -4.34 21.04
N CYS A 348 -0.92 -3.23 20.45
CA CYS A 348 -0.22 -2.48 19.44
C CYS A 348 0.31 -1.15 20.00
N VAL A 349 1.59 -0.86 19.73
CA VAL A 349 2.26 0.43 19.95
C VAL A 349 2.55 1.01 18.58
N ILE A 350 1.85 2.07 18.17
CA ILE A 350 1.87 2.56 16.78
C ILE A 350 2.14 4.06 16.71
N SER A 351 2.76 4.49 15.62
CA SER A 351 2.95 5.92 15.40
C SER A 351 1.62 6.63 15.13
N LYS A 352 1.48 7.87 15.59
CA LYS A 352 0.34 8.75 15.28
C LYS A 352 0.29 9.10 13.79
N GLN A 353 1.44 9.08 13.12
CA GLN A 353 1.59 9.37 11.70
C GLN A 353 1.18 8.15 10.85
N SER A 354 -0.01 7.60 11.16
CA SER A 354 -0.56 6.42 10.48
C SER A 354 -2.08 6.45 10.42
N GLY A 355 -2.64 5.99 9.29
CA GLY A 355 -4.09 5.88 9.13
C GLY A 355 -4.73 4.87 10.07
N VAL A 356 -4.03 3.80 10.44
CA VAL A 356 -4.54 2.80 11.40
C VAL A 356 -4.73 3.38 12.80
N ALA A 357 -4.02 4.45 13.15
CA ALA A 357 -4.23 5.15 14.42
C ALA A 357 -5.63 5.77 14.55
N GLU A 358 -6.32 5.98 13.42
CA GLU A 358 -7.71 6.48 13.38
C GLU A 358 -8.72 5.40 13.76
N VAL A 359 -8.42 4.14 13.45
CA VAL A 359 -9.36 3.03 13.55
C VAL A 359 -9.06 2.05 14.68
N LEU A 360 -7.80 1.90 15.11
CA LEU A 360 -7.41 1.12 16.28
C LEU A 360 -7.31 2.03 17.53
N SER A 361 -8.45 2.42 18.09
CA SER A 361 -8.50 3.36 19.23
C SER A 361 -7.80 2.83 20.48
N GLY A 362 -7.84 1.53 20.72
CA GLY A 362 -7.22 0.88 21.89
C GLY A 362 -5.68 0.82 21.84
N SER A 363 -5.05 1.07 20.67
CA SER A 363 -3.60 1.04 20.55
C SER A 363 -2.93 2.19 21.31
N LEU A 364 -1.71 1.97 21.84
CA LEU A 364 -0.90 3.00 22.44
C LEU A 364 -0.18 3.79 21.33
N LYS A 365 -0.38 5.12 21.30
CA LYS A 365 0.04 5.98 20.20
C LYS A 365 1.15 6.92 20.62
N PHE A 366 2.20 7.01 19.79
CA PHE A 366 3.34 7.89 20.02
C PHE A 366 3.73 8.64 18.74
N ASP A 367 4.46 9.72 18.85
CA ASP A 367 5.05 10.39 17.69
C ASP A 367 6.30 9.61 17.26
N TYR A 368 6.47 9.31 15.96
CA TYR A 368 7.53 8.40 15.47
C TYR A 368 8.94 8.78 15.90
N TRP A 369 9.18 10.06 16.23
CA TRP A 369 10.46 10.55 16.76
C TRP A 369 10.64 10.33 18.26
N ASP A 370 9.55 10.10 19.02
CA ASP A 370 9.58 9.89 20.46
C ASP A 370 9.77 8.39 20.80
N THR A 371 10.98 7.90 20.52
CA THR A 371 11.34 6.49 20.77
C THR A 371 11.38 6.15 22.26
N HIS A 372 11.54 7.14 23.15
CA HIS A 372 11.45 6.94 24.60
C HIS A 372 10.05 6.53 25.00
N LYS A 373 9.05 7.29 24.59
CA LYS A 373 7.64 7.00 24.89
C LYS A 373 7.21 5.64 24.35
N ALA A 374 7.68 5.27 23.15
CA ALA A 374 7.41 3.96 22.60
C ALA A 374 8.01 2.83 23.43
N ALA A 375 9.26 3.01 23.91
CA ALA A 375 9.93 2.05 24.81
C ALA A 375 9.18 1.92 26.15
N ASP A 376 8.74 3.02 26.74
CA ASP A 376 7.96 3.03 27.99
C ASP A 376 6.63 2.28 27.81
N TYR A 377 5.95 2.49 26.69
CA TYR A 377 4.71 1.77 26.36
C TYR A 377 4.94 0.25 26.22
N ILE A 378 6.02 -0.15 25.56
CA ILE A 378 6.37 -1.56 25.41
C ILE A 378 6.66 -2.17 26.79
N LEU A 379 7.50 -1.53 27.61
CA LEU A 379 7.82 -1.99 28.98
C LEU A 379 6.56 -2.12 29.83
N SER A 380 5.67 -1.14 29.77
CA SER A 380 4.38 -1.18 30.49
C SER A 380 3.50 -2.35 30.04
N LEU A 381 3.38 -2.59 28.74
CA LEU A 381 2.60 -3.70 28.20
C LEU A 381 3.19 -5.08 28.54
N LEU A 382 4.51 -5.18 28.71
CA LEU A 382 5.19 -6.42 29.09
C LEU A 382 5.09 -6.72 30.58
N SER A 383 4.98 -5.68 31.45
CA SER A 383 4.96 -5.81 32.91
C SER A 383 3.58 -5.73 33.54
N ASP A 384 2.61 -5.07 32.89
CA ASP A 384 1.25 -4.87 33.40
C ASP A 384 0.19 -5.68 32.61
N PRO A 385 -0.25 -6.84 33.11
CA PRO A 385 -1.29 -7.66 32.46
C PRO A 385 -2.66 -6.97 32.37
N VAL A 386 -2.98 -6.04 33.28
CA VAL A 386 -4.26 -5.32 33.28
C VAL A 386 -4.29 -4.32 32.14
N LEU A 387 -3.23 -3.51 32.01
CA LEU A 387 -3.07 -2.60 30.89
C LEU A 387 -3.08 -3.36 29.56
N ARG A 388 -2.30 -4.44 29.48
CA ARG A 388 -2.25 -5.30 28.29
C ARG A 388 -3.64 -5.78 27.88
N LYS A 389 -4.40 -6.33 28.83
CA LYS A 389 -5.77 -6.83 28.57
C LYS A 389 -6.66 -5.70 28.07
N LYS A 390 -6.64 -4.55 28.73
CA LYS A 390 -7.42 -3.38 28.32
C LYS A 390 -7.12 -2.96 26.88
N VAL A 391 -5.84 -2.82 26.52
CA VAL A 391 -5.41 -2.42 25.16
C VAL A 391 -5.90 -3.41 24.10
N VAL A 392 -5.86 -4.71 24.40
CA VAL A 392 -6.34 -5.77 23.48
C VAL A 392 -7.87 -5.72 23.35
N ASP A 393 -8.58 -5.60 24.46
CA ASP A 393 -10.06 -5.57 24.47
C ASP A 393 -10.56 -4.33 23.69
N ASP A 394 -10.01 -3.14 23.96
CA ASP A 394 -10.35 -1.89 23.28
C ASP A 394 -10.05 -1.96 21.77
N ALA A 395 -8.95 -2.61 21.36
CA ALA A 395 -8.65 -2.83 19.95
C ALA A 395 -9.63 -3.79 19.29
N SER A 396 -10.02 -4.86 19.99
CA SER A 396 -10.94 -5.89 19.48
C SER A 396 -12.33 -5.33 19.16
N GLU A 397 -12.83 -4.37 19.94
CA GLU A 397 -14.11 -3.68 19.69
C GLU A 397 -14.13 -2.93 18.35
N ASN A 398 -12.97 -2.47 17.88
CA ASN A 398 -12.85 -1.72 16.63
C ASN A 398 -12.69 -2.62 15.39
N LEU A 399 -12.19 -3.86 15.57
CA LEU A 399 -11.90 -4.76 14.45
C LEU A 399 -13.15 -5.08 13.61
N GLY A 400 -14.33 -5.19 14.25
CA GLY A 400 -15.59 -5.42 13.55
C GLY A 400 -16.01 -4.30 12.60
N ARG A 401 -15.41 -3.12 12.73
CA ARG A 401 -15.64 -1.95 11.85
C ARG A 401 -14.63 -1.83 10.72
N ILE A 402 -13.62 -2.70 10.69
CA ILE A 402 -12.55 -2.72 9.69
C ILE A 402 -12.77 -3.93 8.79
N SER A 403 -13.64 -3.81 7.79
CA SER A 403 -13.91 -4.87 6.83
C SER A 403 -13.95 -4.34 5.40
N TRP A 404 -13.59 -5.19 4.43
CA TRP A 404 -13.64 -4.84 3.02
C TRP A 404 -15.06 -4.58 2.53
N ASP A 405 -16.08 -5.24 3.11
CA ASP A 405 -17.49 -5.00 2.78
C ASP A 405 -17.91 -3.57 3.15
N ILE A 406 -17.46 -3.07 4.31
CA ILE A 406 -17.71 -1.68 4.73
C ILE A 406 -16.98 -0.72 3.80
N SER A 407 -15.73 -1.02 3.43
CA SER A 407 -14.97 -0.19 2.50
C SER A 407 -15.61 -0.16 1.11
N ALA A 408 -16.00 -1.31 0.57
CA ALA A 408 -16.70 -1.43 -0.70
C ALA A 408 -18.00 -0.61 -0.74
N LYS A 409 -18.82 -0.74 0.31
CA LYS A 409 -20.06 0.05 0.43
C LYS A 409 -19.79 1.55 0.42
N LYS A 410 -18.79 2.02 1.16
CA LYS A 410 -18.41 3.44 1.17
C LYS A 410 -17.91 3.93 -0.20
N VAL A 411 -17.20 3.09 -0.96
CA VAL A 411 -16.78 3.41 -2.34
C VAL A 411 -18.03 3.56 -3.23
N MET A 412 -18.98 2.62 -3.16
CA MET A 412 -20.23 2.69 -3.94
C MET A 412 -21.07 3.90 -3.55
N ASP A 413 -21.16 4.22 -2.25
CA ASP A 413 -21.84 5.43 -1.75
C ASP A 413 -21.17 6.70 -2.29
N ALA A 414 -19.83 6.73 -2.39
CA ALA A 414 -19.08 7.84 -2.95
C ALA A 414 -19.35 8.03 -4.45
N TYR A 415 -19.46 6.96 -5.23
CA TYR A 415 -19.88 7.03 -6.64
C TYR A 415 -21.29 7.59 -6.78
N SER A 416 -22.24 7.07 -6.00
CA SER A 416 -23.65 7.49 -6.04
C SER A 416 -23.81 8.95 -5.62
N SER A 417 -23.08 9.42 -4.59
CA SER A 417 -23.13 10.80 -4.12
C SER A 417 -22.66 11.81 -5.16
N LYS A 418 -21.83 11.38 -6.11
CA LYS A 418 -21.34 12.17 -7.25
C LYS A 418 -22.11 11.90 -8.55
N GLN A 419 -23.16 11.08 -8.51
CA GLN A 419 -23.99 10.70 -9.66
C GLN A 419 -23.18 10.03 -10.80
N TYR A 420 -22.18 9.22 -10.46
CA TYR A 420 -21.40 8.48 -11.45
C TYR A 420 -22.07 7.17 -11.85
N ILE A 421 -22.94 6.64 -10.99
CA ILE A 421 -23.68 5.39 -11.15
C ILE A 421 -25.12 5.53 -10.69
#